data_75cd334c16490061dae531afbdf7595b
#
_entry.id   75cd334c16490061dae531afbdf7595b
#
_cell.length_a   1.000
_cell.length_b   1.000
_cell.length_c   1.000
_cell.angle_alpha   90.00
_cell.angle_beta   90.00
_cell.angle_gamma   90.00
#
_symmetry.space_group_name_H-M   'P 1'
#
loop_
_entity.id
_entity.type
_entity.pdbx_description
1 polymer ?
#
loop_
_entity_poly.entity_id
_entity_poly.type
_entity_poly.pdbx_seq_one_letter_code
_entity_poly.pdbx_strand_id
1 'polypeptide(L)'
;AEKRFLIGVVIHEVGHIYFPMIVNSDERQWTWMDEGLNSFLDGVAGREWDHTIPWGVEPRDITGYMKSQNQVPIMTQSDSVLRLGPNAYTKPAAALNILREVILGRELFDFAFKEYAERWMFKRPTPSDFFRTMEEASGVDLDWFWRGWFYSTDHVDISIDKVYQMRLDTKNPDIDFTRLRDIENEKPSSLFVERNKAEGKALWVDTNEDVS
;
A
#
# COMPACT_ATOMS: atom_id res chain seq x y z
N ALA A 1 -5.52 -15.42 15.94
CA ALA A 1 -4.16 -14.84 15.70
C ALA A 1 -3.29 -15.81 14.90
N GLU A 2 -3.17 -17.09 15.30
CA GLU A 2 -2.28 -18.07 14.66
C GLU A 2 -2.66 -18.40 13.21
N LYS A 3 -3.96 -18.64 12.93
CA LYS A 3 -4.44 -18.95 11.57
C LYS A 3 -4.13 -17.81 10.58
N ARG A 4 -4.38 -16.55 10.98
CA ARG A 4 -4.07 -15.38 10.15
C ARG A 4 -2.59 -15.26 9.84
N PHE A 5 -1.74 -15.44 10.85
CA PHE A 5 -0.29 -15.38 10.67
C PHE A 5 0.18 -16.47 9.70
N LEU A 6 -0.28 -17.73 9.89
CA LEU A 6 0.08 -18.83 9.00
C LEU A 6 -0.36 -18.55 7.54
N ILE A 7 -1.59 -18.10 7.34
CA ILE A 7 -2.09 -17.76 6.01
C ILE A 7 -1.28 -16.62 5.38
N GLY A 8 -0.95 -15.59 6.16
CA GLY A 8 -0.10 -14.50 5.69
C GLY A 8 1.26 -14.98 5.20
N VAL A 9 1.93 -15.85 5.97
CA VAL A 9 3.19 -16.46 5.56
C VAL A 9 3.01 -17.29 4.28
N VAL A 10 1.97 -18.12 4.19
CA VAL A 10 1.72 -18.92 2.98
C VAL A 10 1.50 -18.04 1.75
N ILE A 11 0.71 -16.97 1.86
CA ILE A 11 0.49 -16.02 0.76
C ILE A 11 1.82 -15.40 0.33
N HIS A 12 2.63 -14.94 1.29
CA HIS A 12 3.92 -14.32 1.04
C HIS A 12 4.91 -15.27 0.34
N GLU A 13 5.12 -16.46 0.90
CA GLU A 13 6.07 -17.43 0.33
C GLU A 13 5.62 -17.96 -1.05
N VAL A 14 4.31 -18.12 -1.26
CA VAL A 14 3.78 -18.47 -2.59
C VAL A 14 3.94 -17.29 -3.56
N GLY A 15 3.78 -16.05 -3.10
CA GLY A 15 3.99 -14.85 -3.89
C GLY A 15 5.40 -14.75 -4.46
N HIS A 16 6.42 -15.21 -3.72
CA HIS A 16 7.81 -15.28 -4.19
C HIS A 16 8.03 -16.18 -5.40
N ILE A 17 7.12 -17.10 -5.71
CA ILE A 17 7.17 -17.84 -6.98
C ILE A 17 7.09 -16.86 -8.16
N TYR A 18 6.40 -15.74 -8.00
CA TYR A 18 6.29 -14.73 -9.04
C TYR A 18 7.38 -13.65 -8.93
N PHE A 19 7.50 -13.01 -7.76
CA PHE A 19 8.53 -12.03 -7.41
C PHE A 19 9.37 -12.58 -6.24
N PRO A 20 10.66 -12.95 -6.43
CA PRO A 20 11.52 -12.66 -7.57
C PRO A 20 11.77 -13.85 -8.51
N MET A 21 11.03 -14.96 -8.43
CA MET A 21 11.41 -16.17 -9.20
C MET A 21 11.08 -16.06 -10.69
N ILE A 22 9.86 -15.66 -11.05
CA ILE A 22 9.47 -15.49 -12.47
C ILE A 22 9.94 -14.14 -13.00
N VAL A 23 9.71 -13.04 -12.27
CA VAL A 23 10.27 -11.73 -12.56
C VAL A 23 11.38 -11.50 -11.55
N ASN A 24 12.62 -11.71 -11.99
CA ASN A 24 13.78 -11.68 -11.11
C ASN A 24 14.17 -10.27 -10.67
N SER A 25 14.99 -10.16 -9.63
CA SER A 25 15.59 -8.90 -9.18
C SER A 25 16.99 -9.12 -8.64
N ASP A 26 17.77 -8.04 -8.46
CA ASP A 26 18.99 -8.06 -7.67
C ASP A 26 18.64 -7.76 -6.19
N GLU A 27 18.28 -8.80 -5.46
CA GLU A 27 17.84 -8.71 -4.06
C GLU A 27 18.88 -8.06 -3.14
N ARG A 28 20.15 -8.26 -3.42
CA ARG A 28 21.24 -7.66 -2.64
C ARG A 28 21.41 -6.17 -2.87
N GLN A 29 21.05 -5.72 -4.06
CA GLN A 29 21.06 -4.29 -4.40
C GLN A 29 19.72 -3.64 -3.98
N TRP A 30 18.61 -4.28 -4.33
CA TRP A 30 17.26 -3.71 -4.21
C TRP A 30 16.28 -4.72 -3.63
N THR A 31 16.41 -5.04 -2.34
CA THR A 31 15.54 -5.99 -1.63
C THR A 31 14.06 -5.63 -1.79
N TRP A 32 13.71 -4.35 -1.97
CA TRP A 32 12.33 -3.93 -2.15
C TRP A 32 11.66 -4.46 -3.43
N MET A 33 12.43 -4.79 -4.46
CA MET A 33 11.89 -5.38 -5.70
C MET A 33 11.47 -6.84 -5.53
N ASP A 34 12.03 -7.50 -4.55
CA ASP A 34 11.64 -8.81 -4.07
C ASP A 34 10.52 -8.65 -3.03
N GLU A 35 10.85 -8.20 -1.87
CA GLU A 35 9.98 -8.18 -0.69
C GLU A 35 8.87 -7.14 -0.75
N GLY A 36 9.16 -5.99 -1.33
CA GLY A 36 8.20 -4.88 -1.39
C GLY A 36 7.09 -5.11 -2.40
N LEU A 37 7.42 -5.64 -3.59
CA LEU A 37 6.42 -6.03 -4.60
C LEU A 37 5.57 -7.18 -4.07
N ASN A 38 6.20 -8.16 -3.43
CA ASN A 38 5.51 -9.29 -2.84
C ASN A 38 4.59 -8.85 -1.69
N SER A 39 5.08 -8.03 -0.76
CA SER A 39 4.26 -7.50 0.35
C SER A 39 3.06 -6.66 -0.12
N PHE A 40 3.17 -5.98 -1.24
CA PHE A 40 2.03 -5.31 -1.86
C PHE A 40 0.99 -6.35 -2.32
N LEU A 41 1.42 -7.42 -2.99
CA LEU A 41 0.53 -8.49 -3.45
C LEU A 41 -0.08 -9.29 -2.30
N ASP A 42 0.62 -9.46 -1.17
CA ASP A 42 0.07 -10.05 0.05
C ASP A 42 -1.22 -9.33 0.47
N GLY A 43 -1.18 -8.01 0.40
CA GLY A 43 -2.35 -7.19 0.72
C GLY A 43 -3.51 -7.41 -0.25
N VAL A 44 -3.23 -7.56 -1.53
CA VAL A 44 -4.26 -7.84 -2.55
C VAL A 44 -4.84 -9.23 -2.35
N ALA A 45 -4.00 -10.26 -2.32
CA ALA A 45 -4.42 -11.66 -2.17
C ALA A 45 -5.12 -11.93 -0.82
N GLY A 46 -4.59 -11.36 0.27
CA GLY A 46 -5.19 -11.52 1.60
C GLY A 46 -6.59 -10.94 1.69
N ARG A 47 -6.86 -9.80 1.04
CA ARG A 47 -8.19 -9.20 0.99
C ARG A 47 -9.19 -10.01 0.15
N GLU A 48 -8.72 -10.69 -0.89
CA GLU A 48 -9.55 -11.64 -1.64
C GLU A 48 -9.85 -12.91 -0.84
N TRP A 49 -8.93 -13.32 0.04
CA TRP A 49 -9.12 -14.45 0.93
C TRP A 49 -10.12 -14.15 2.07
N ASP A 50 -9.94 -13.02 2.76
CA ASP A 50 -10.77 -12.64 3.91
C ASP A 50 -10.78 -11.12 4.09
N HIS A 51 -11.85 -10.48 3.64
CA HIS A 51 -12.02 -9.02 3.73
C HIS A 51 -12.32 -8.51 5.14
N THR A 52 -12.66 -9.39 6.08
CA THR A 52 -12.90 -9.02 7.48
C THR A 52 -11.61 -8.71 8.23
N ILE A 53 -10.48 -9.12 7.68
CA ILE A 53 -9.16 -8.89 8.23
C ILE A 53 -8.47 -7.74 7.47
N PRO A 54 -7.85 -6.77 8.17
CA PRO A 54 -7.07 -5.73 7.50
C PRO A 54 -5.76 -6.32 6.95
N TRP A 55 -5.79 -6.77 5.70
CA TRP A 55 -4.63 -7.21 4.95
C TRP A 55 -3.93 -6.05 4.25
N GLY A 56 -2.62 -6.21 4.05
CA GLY A 56 -1.80 -5.22 3.37
C GLY A 56 -1.33 -4.11 4.30
N VAL A 57 -0.67 -3.15 3.69
CA VAL A 57 -0.02 -2.01 4.38
C VAL A 57 -0.78 -0.74 4.04
N GLU A 58 -1.31 -0.09 5.07
CA GLU A 58 -1.92 1.22 4.95
C GLU A 58 -0.86 2.34 5.17
N PRO A 59 -1.04 3.52 4.59
CA PRO A 59 -0.10 4.64 4.78
C PRO A 59 0.19 4.98 6.24
N ARG A 60 -0.79 4.79 7.13
CA ARG A 60 -0.64 5.01 8.57
C ARG A 60 0.38 4.09 9.24
N ASP A 61 0.58 2.90 8.69
CA ASP A 61 1.42 1.87 9.29
C ASP A 61 2.92 2.19 9.18
N ILE A 62 3.30 3.05 8.23
CA ILE A 62 4.69 3.46 8.02
C ILE A 62 5.08 4.78 8.67
N THR A 63 4.13 5.51 9.26
CA THR A 63 4.39 6.85 9.82
C THR A 63 5.47 6.84 10.90
N GLY A 64 5.52 5.78 11.72
CA GLY A 64 6.55 5.60 12.74
C GLY A 64 7.96 5.42 12.14
N TYR A 65 8.06 4.71 11.03
CA TYR A 65 9.32 4.57 10.30
C TYR A 65 9.72 5.87 9.61
N MET A 66 8.80 6.55 8.97
CA MET A 66 9.06 7.81 8.26
C MET A 66 9.52 8.94 9.19
N LYS A 67 9.14 8.90 10.47
CA LYS A 67 9.63 9.83 11.50
C LYS A 67 10.95 9.40 12.14
N SER A 68 11.45 8.22 11.82
CA SER A 68 12.67 7.67 12.43
C SER A 68 13.92 8.27 11.82
N GLN A 69 14.90 8.59 12.65
CA GLN A 69 16.24 9.01 12.21
C GLN A 69 17.02 7.87 11.50
N ASN A 70 16.56 6.62 11.64
CA ASN A 70 17.11 5.45 10.96
C ASN A 70 16.42 5.15 9.63
N GLN A 71 15.57 6.06 9.16
CA GLN A 71 14.99 5.97 7.84
C GLN A 71 16.06 6.25 6.78
N VAL A 72 16.08 5.44 5.74
CA VAL A 72 16.88 5.64 4.53
C VAL A 72 15.98 5.51 3.30
N PRO A 73 16.38 6.03 2.14
CA PRO A 73 15.64 5.81 0.90
C PRO A 73 15.40 4.32 0.62
N ILE A 74 14.27 3.97 -0.01
CA ILE A 74 13.98 2.58 -0.41
C ILE A 74 15.08 2.05 -1.34
N MET A 75 15.65 2.93 -2.17
CA MET A 75 16.72 2.61 -3.11
C MET A 75 18.08 2.33 -2.45
N THR A 76 18.19 2.44 -1.13
CA THR A 76 19.43 2.15 -0.42
C THR A 76 19.79 0.67 -0.55
N GLN A 77 21.06 0.41 -0.83
CA GLN A 77 21.60 -0.95 -0.92
C GLN A 77 21.41 -1.70 0.41
N SER A 78 20.99 -2.95 0.35
CA SER A 78 20.45 -3.73 1.47
C SER A 78 21.37 -3.83 2.69
N ASP A 79 22.69 -3.97 2.49
CA ASP A 79 23.66 -4.06 3.58
C ASP A 79 23.82 -2.73 4.36
N SER A 80 23.32 -1.62 3.81
CA SER A 80 23.34 -0.30 4.43
C SER A 80 22.03 0.10 5.10
N VAL A 81 21.03 -0.78 5.11
CA VAL A 81 19.72 -0.53 5.69
C VAL A 81 19.66 -1.02 7.13
N LEU A 82 19.55 -0.10 8.10
CA LEU A 82 19.46 -0.45 9.52
C LEU A 82 18.11 -1.09 9.91
N ARG A 83 17.05 -0.75 9.21
CA ARG A 83 15.69 -1.24 9.46
C ARG A 83 15.11 -1.85 8.20
N LEU A 84 15.54 -3.08 7.91
CA LEU A 84 15.22 -3.77 6.67
C LEU A 84 13.71 -3.97 6.47
N GLY A 85 13.01 -4.49 7.47
CA GLY A 85 11.57 -4.74 7.37
C GLY A 85 10.76 -3.52 6.90
N PRO A 86 10.79 -2.38 7.62
CA PRO A 86 10.09 -1.18 7.17
C PRO A 86 10.57 -0.63 5.83
N ASN A 87 11.87 -0.75 5.50
CA ASN A 87 12.43 -0.20 4.28
C ASN A 87 12.09 -1.03 3.05
N ALA A 88 12.32 -2.35 3.11
CA ALA A 88 12.20 -3.24 1.97
C ALA A 88 10.79 -3.80 1.77
N TYR A 89 10.01 -3.97 2.84
CA TYR A 89 8.68 -4.56 2.82
C TYR A 89 7.58 -3.49 2.91
N THR A 90 7.53 -2.80 4.07
CA THR A 90 6.33 -2.02 4.43
C THR A 90 6.22 -0.71 3.66
N LYS A 91 7.30 0.06 3.54
CA LYS A 91 7.26 1.37 2.85
C LYS A 91 6.98 1.24 1.36
N PRO A 92 7.64 0.35 0.58
CA PRO A 92 7.30 0.15 -0.82
C PRO A 92 5.88 -0.40 -1.02
N ALA A 93 5.42 -1.34 -0.19
CA ALA A 93 4.04 -1.84 -0.25
C ALA A 93 3.01 -0.72 0.00
N ALA A 94 3.25 0.16 0.97
CA ALA A 94 2.40 1.33 1.21
C ALA A 94 2.40 2.31 0.03
N ALA A 95 3.57 2.55 -0.56
CA ALA A 95 3.70 3.41 -1.75
C ALA A 95 2.88 2.87 -2.91
N LEU A 96 3.01 1.58 -3.22
CA LEU A 96 2.24 0.93 -4.29
C LEU A 96 0.74 0.91 -3.99
N ASN A 97 0.34 0.74 -2.73
CA ASN A 97 -1.06 0.83 -2.34
C ASN A 97 -1.62 2.25 -2.60
N ILE A 98 -0.88 3.30 -2.25
CA ILE A 98 -1.27 4.69 -2.58
C ILE A 98 -1.34 4.90 -4.10
N LEU A 99 -0.35 4.40 -4.83
CA LEU A 99 -0.31 4.53 -6.28
C LEU A 99 -1.54 3.88 -6.94
N ARG A 100 -1.91 2.68 -6.45
CA ARG A 100 -3.06 1.92 -6.93
C ARG A 100 -4.40 2.54 -6.54
N GLU A 101 -4.57 2.88 -5.26
CA GLU A 101 -5.88 3.26 -4.73
C GLU A 101 -6.22 4.75 -4.94
N VAL A 102 -5.19 5.62 -5.03
CA VAL A 102 -5.37 7.07 -5.02
C VAL A 102 -4.91 7.73 -6.31
N ILE A 103 -3.72 7.41 -6.81
CA ILE A 103 -3.08 8.17 -7.90
C ILE A 103 -3.55 7.68 -9.27
N LEU A 104 -3.30 6.41 -9.60
CA LEU A 104 -3.67 5.83 -10.89
C LEU A 104 -5.10 5.28 -10.92
N GLY A 105 -5.60 4.84 -9.77
CA GLY A 105 -6.78 3.99 -9.70
C GLY A 105 -6.46 2.54 -10.03
N ARG A 106 -7.33 1.63 -9.57
CA ARG A 106 -7.09 0.18 -9.64
C ARG A 106 -6.93 -0.32 -11.07
N GLU A 107 -7.81 0.06 -11.95
CA GLU A 107 -7.84 -0.44 -13.33
C GLU A 107 -6.53 -0.12 -14.06
N LEU A 108 -6.09 1.12 -14.01
CA LEU A 108 -4.89 1.56 -14.71
C LEU A 108 -3.61 1.03 -14.04
N PHE A 109 -3.57 1.02 -12.70
CA PHE A 109 -2.44 0.44 -11.98
C PHE A 109 -2.31 -1.05 -12.26
N ASP A 110 -3.40 -1.82 -12.15
CA ASP A 110 -3.39 -3.27 -12.33
C ASP A 110 -2.99 -3.64 -13.76
N PHE A 111 -3.43 -2.85 -14.76
CA PHE A 111 -2.98 -2.99 -16.13
C PHE A 111 -1.46 -2.75 -16.26
N ALA A 112 -0.94 -1.66 -15.74
CA ALA A 112 0.49 -1.33 -15.84
C ALA A 112 1.37 -2.33 -15.07
N PHE A 113 0.92 -2.78 -13.90
CA PHE A 113 1.63 -3.76 -13.11
C PHE A 113 1.67 -5.15 -13.77
N LYS A 114 0.56 -5.54 -14.42
CA LYS A 114 0.51 -6.76 -15.23
C LYS A 114 1.44 -6.67 -16.44
N GLU A 115 1.45 -5.52 -17.13
CA GLU A 115 2.37 -5.27 -18.25
C GLU A 115 3.83 -5.38 -17.80
N TYR A 116 4.17 -4.84 -16.61
CA TYR A 116 5.50 -5.03 -16.02
C TYR A 116 5.82 -6.51 -15.81
N ALA A 117 4.91 -7.25 -15.22
CA ALA A 117 5.10 -8.66 -14.94
C ALA A 117 5.30 -9.50 -16.21
N GLU A 118 4.49 -9.28 -17.26
CA GLU A 118 4.58 -9.98 -18.55
C GLU A 118 5.83 -9.60 -19.33
N ARG A 119 6.18 -8.32 -19.38
CA ARG A 119 7.34 -7.80 -20.11
C ARG A 119 8.66 -8.32 -19.54
N TRP A 120 8.73 -8.45 -18.22
CA TRP A 120 9.95 -8.82 -17.51
C TRP A 120 9.98 -10.29 -17.04
N MET A 121 9.00 -11.08 -17.39
CA MET A 121 9.00 -12.52 -17.12
C MET A 121 10.28 -13.19 -17.63
N PHE A 122 10.91 -13.97 -16.76
CA PHE A 122 12.19 -14.65 -16.99
C PHE A 122 13.38 -13.72 -17.34
N LYS A 123 13.29 -12.46 -16.92
CA LYS A 123 14.34 -11.46 -17.02
C LYS A 123 14.64 -10.89 -15.64
N ARG A 124 15.68 -10.06 -15.58
CA ARG A 124 16.12 -9.41 -14.33
C ARG A 124 16.08 -7.90 -14.46
N PRO A 125 14.90 -7.28 -14.30
CA PRO A 125 14.76 -5.84 -14.38
C PRO A 125 15.44 -5.12 -13.21
N THR A 126 15.80 -3.87 -13.46
CA THR A 126 16.26 -2.91 -12.46
C THR A 126 15.08 -2.06 -11.97
N PRO A 127 15.25 -1.28 -10.87
CA PRO A 127 14.24 -0.29 -10.46
C PRO A 127 13.83 0.67 -11.58
N SER A 128 14.77 1.11 -12.41
CA SER A 128 14.48 2.00 -13.54
C SER A 128 13.59 1.33 -14.59
N ASP A 129 13.74 0.03 -14.78
CA ASP A 129 12.90 -0.74 -15.70
C ASP A 129 11.46 -0.86 -15.15
N PHE A 130 11.33 -1.03 -13.84
CA PHE A 130 10.02 -1.02 -13.18
C PHE A 130 9.33 0.34 -13.33
N PHE A 131 10.00 1.42 -12.94
CA PHE A 131 9.43 2.77 -13.00
C PHE A 131 9.02 3.15 -14.41
N ARG A 132 9.92 2.96 -15.38
CA ARG A 132 9.65 3.25 -16.78
C ARG A 132 8.49 2.42 -17.34
N THR A 133 8.42 1.14 -16.98
CA THR A 133 7.34 0.28 -17.47
C THR A 133 5.98 0.72 -16.90
N MET A 134 5.93 1.11 -15.63
CA MET A 134 4.71 1.63 -15.01
C MET A 134 4.25 2.94 -15.68
N GLU A 135 5.18 3.83 -16.01
CA GLU A 135 4.88 5.08 -16.71
C GLU A 135 4.45 4.86 -18.17
N GLU A 136 5.18 4.04 -18.92
CA GLU A 136 4.86 3.72 -20.31
C GLU A 136 3.48 3.05 -20.43
N ALA A 137 3.17 2.10 -19.55
CA ALA A 137 1.92 1.38 -19.61
C ALA A 137 0.73 2.22 -19.11
N SER A 138 0.93 3.05 -18.09
CA SER A 138 -0.12 3.93 -17.58
C SER A 138 -0.31 5.20 -18.41
N GLY A 139 0.71 5.63 -19.15
CA GLY A 139 0.74 6.93 -19.84
C GLY A 139 0.81 8.12 -18.90
N VAL A 140 1.16 7.92 -17.64
CA VAL A 140 1.22 8.96 -16.60
C VAL A 140 2.67 9.19 -16.18
N ASP A 141 3.08 10.45 -16.11
CA ASP A 141 4.37 10.85 -15.54
C ASP A 141 4.33 10.67 -14.01
N LEU A 142 5.15 9.76 -13.50
CA LEU A 142 5.28 9.41 -12.09
C LEU A 142 6.67 9.74 -11.51
N ASP A 143 7.52 10.46 -12.23
CA ASP A 143 8.86 10.84 -11.77
C ASP A 143 8.85 11.48 -10.38
N TRP A 144 7.88 12.36 -10.13
CA TRP A 144 7.69 13.02 -8.84
C TRP A 144 7.38 12.02 -7.72
N PHE A 145 6.60 10.97 -8.03
CA PHE A 145 6.21 9.94 -7.07
C PHE A 145 7.40 9.04 -6.73
N TRP A 146 8.10 8.53 -7.76
CA TRP A 146 9.29 7.70 -7.57
C TRP A 146 10.37 8.44 -6.79
N ARG A 147 10.63 9.69 -7.16
CA ARG A 147 11.60 10.55 -6.47
C ARG A 147 11.27 10.71 -4.99
N GLY A 148 10.03 11.04 -4.66
CA GLY A 148 9.59 11.27 -3.29
C GLY A 148 9.59 10.00 -2.44
N TRP A 149 9.03 8.90 -2.98
CA TRP A 149 8.88 7.67 -2.20
C TRP A 149 10.12 6.80 -2.14
N PHE A 150 10.85 6.65 -3.24
CA PHE A 150 11.93 5.68 -3.38
C PHE A 150 13.32 6.27 -3.19
N TYR A 151 13.55 7.49 -3.67
CA TYR A 151 14.87 8.11 -3.66
C TYR A 151 15.11 9.07 -2.51
N SER A 152 14.09 9.52 -1.80
CA SER A 152 14.25 10.43 -0.67
C SER A 152 13.61 9.90 0.63
N THR A 153 13.93 10.58 1.73
CA THR A 153 13.30 10.38 3.04
C THR A 153 12.38 11.53 3.41
N ASP A 154 12.16 12.44 2.49
CA ASP A 154 11.30 13.59 2.68
C ASP A 154 9.85 13.16 2.90
N HIS A 155 9.12 13.96 3.62
CA HIS A 155 7.69 13.76 3.86
C HIS A 155 6.98 15.12 3.83
N VAL A 156 5.69 15.06 3.51
CA VAL A 156 4.86 16.26 3.56
C VAL A 156 4.53 16.54 5.03
N ASP A 157 4.82 17.77 5.46
CA ASP A 157 4.43 18.28 6.76
C ASP A 157 3.26 19.25 6.58
N ILE A 158 2.08 18.85 7.08
CA ILE A 158 0.88 19.68 7.02
C ILE A 158 0.61 20.18 8.43
N SER A 159 0.71 21.48 8.63
CA SER A 159 0.32 22.13 9.87
C SER A 159 -1.07 22.76 9.77
N ILE A 160 -1.86 22.62 10.83
CA ILE A 160 -3.11 23.37 10.97
C ILE A 160 -2.78 24.65 11.71
N ASP A 161 -2.82 25.77 11.01
CA ASP A 161 -2.48 27.09 11.58
C ASP A 161 -3.56 27.58 12.55
N LYS A 162 -4.83 27.37 12.23
CA LYS A 162 -5.97 27.73 13.10
C LYS A 162 -7.16 26.81 12.88
N VAL A 163 -7.77 26.40 13.98
CA VAL A 163 -9.07 25.71 13.98
C VAL A 163 -10.11 26.64 14.60
N TYR A 164 -11.14 26.98 13.84
CA TYR A 164 -12.31 27.67 14.36
C TYR A 164 -13.43 26.66 14.57
N GLN A 165 -13.82 26.45 15.80
CA GLN A 165 -15.01 25.69 16.11
C GLN A 165 -16.21 26.65 16.11
N MET A 166 -17.05 26.57 15.09
CA MET A 166 -18.35 27.23 15.12
C MET A 166 -19.39 26.26 15.67
N ARG A 167 -19.91 26.54 16.84
CA ARG A 167 -21.05 25.82 17.39
C ARG A 167 -22.32 26.45 16.83
N LEU A 168 -22.99 25.73 15.93
CA LEU A 168 -24.39 26.02 15.63
C LEU A 168 -25.20 25.55 16.84
N ASP A 169 -25.66 26.48 17.63
CA ASP A 169 -26.61 26.21 18.69
C ASP A 169 -27.99 25.94 18.05
N THR A 170 -28.30 24.67 17.87
CA THR A 170 -29.59 24.22 17.33
C THR A 170 -30.73 24.41 18.36
N LYS A 171 -30.40 24.81 19.60
CA LYS A 171 -31.28 24.82 20.76
C LYS A 171 -31.93 23.45 21.07
N ASN A 172 -31.34 22.39 20.51
CA ASN A 172 -31.72 21.01 20.75
C ASN A 172 -30.49 20.19 21.19
N PRO A 173 -30.32 19.96 22.51
CA PRO A 173 -29.17 19.24 23.05
C PRO A 173 -29.01 17.82 22.50
N ASP A 174 -30.10 17.14 22.17
CA ASP A 174 -30.06 15.75 21.68
C ASP A 174 -29.40 15.65 20.28
N ILE A 175 -29.64 16.66 19.46
CA ILE A 175 -28.98 16.72 18.11
C ILE A 175 -27.50 17.04 18.27
N ASP A 176 -27.16 18.03 19.10
CA ASP A 176 -25.78 18.53 19.25
C ASP A 176 -24.88 17.45 19.89
N PHE A 177 -25.35 16.75 20.92
CA PHE A 177 -24.58 15.67 21.57
C PHE A 177 -24.47 14.41 20.72
N THR A 178 -25.49 14.04 19.96
CA THR A 178 -25.44 12.89 19.06
C THR A 178 -24.38 13.10 17.98
N ARG A 179 -24.35 14.27 17.35
CA ARG A 179 -23.38 14.61 16.28
C ARG A 179 -21.94 14.64 16.79
N LEU A 180 -21.68 15.15 17.99
CA LEU A 180 -20.36 15.12 18.60
C LEU A 180 -19.88 13.70 18.87
N ARG A 181 -20.75 12.83 19.39
CA ARG A 181 -20.45 11.43 19.65
C ARG A 181 -20.19 10.63 18.38
N ASP A 182 -20.91 10.91 17.31
CA ASP A 182 -20.73 10.24 16.02
C ASP A 182 -19.35 10.60 15.42
N ILE A 183 -18.95 11.86 15.49
CA ILE A 183 -17.61 12.32 15.06
C ILE A 183 -16.49 11.66 15.87
N GLU A 184 -16.65 11.52 17.20
CA GLU A 184 -15.65 10.86 18.06
C GLU A 184 -15.53 9.35 17.80
N ASN A 185 -16.59 8.72 17.30
CA ASN A 185 -16.62 7.28 17.01
C ASN A 185 -16.21 6.94 15.57
N GLU A 186 -16.11 7.92 14.67
CA GLU A 186 -15.63 7.69 13.31
C GLU A 186 -14.13 7.32 13.30
N LYS A 187 -13.87 6.02 13.10
CA LYS A 187 -12.51 5.57 12.80
C LYS A 187 -12.22 5.79 11.32
N PRO A 188 -11.04 6.32 10.98
CA PRO A 188 -10.67 6.46 9.58
C PRO A 188 -10.68 5.08 8.90
N SER A 189 -11.41 4.95 7.80
CA SER A 189 -11.46 3.75 6.97
C SER A 189 -10.13 3.50 6.27
N SER A 190 -9.89 2.26 5.85
CA SER A 190 -8.76 1.98 4.96
C SER A 190 -9.05 2.49 3.54
N LEU A 191 -8.01 2.84 2.80
CA LEU A 191 -8.13 3.25 1.39
C LEU A 191 -8.84 2.19 0.55
N PHE A 192 -8.56 0.91 0.83
CA PHE A 192 -9.20 -0.21 0.17
C PHE A 192 -10.72 -0.25 0.42
N VAL A 193 -11.15 -0.10 1.67
CA VAL A 193 -12.57 -0.13 2.04
C VAL A 193 -13.32 1.03 1.39
N GLU A 194 -12.75 2.24 1.40
CA GLU A 194 -13.34 3.42 0.75
C GLU A 194 -13.50 3.20 -0.75
N ARG A 195 -12.48 2.64 -1.40
CA ARG A 195 -12.52 2.38 -2.83
C ARG A 195 -13.53 1.31 -3.19
N ASN A 196 -13.62 0.20 -2.43
CA ASN A 196 -14.63 -0.83 -2.65
C ASN A 196 -16.05 -0.27 -2.54
N LYS A 197 -16.31 0.57 -1.55
CA LYS A 197 -17.62 1.25 -1.41
C LYS A 197 -17.92 2.14 -2.62
N ALA A 198 -16.94 2.92 -3.07
CA ALA A 198 -17.10 3.82 -4.21
C ALA A 198 -17.35 3.07 -5.53
N GLU A 199 -16.72 1.91 -5.72
CA GLU A 199 -16.81 1.09 -6.92
C GLU A 199 -17.93 0.04 -6.86
N GLY A 200 -18.58 -0.14 -5.72
CA GLY A 200 -19.63 -1.15 -5.53
C GLY A 200 -19.15 -2.59 -5.77
N LYS A 201 -17.86 -2.86 -5.50
CA LYS A 201 -17.27 -4.18 -5.72
C LYS A 201 -17.53 -5.13 -4.56
N ALA A 202 -18.06 -6.31 -4.87
CA ALA A 202 -18.07 -7.46 -3.99
C ALA A 202 -16.72 -8.21 -4.13
N LEU A 203 -16.19 -8.72 -3.04
CA LEU A 203 -14.99 -9.57 -3.04
C LEU A 203 -15.36 -11.02 -3.41
N TRP A 204 -14.38 -11.77 -3.90
CA TRP A 204 -14.57 -13.18 -4.26
C TRP A 204 -15.13 -13.99 -3.08
N VAL A 205 -14.66 -13.74 -1.86
CA VAL A 205 -15.12 -14.41 -0.63
C VAL A 205 -16.60 -14.10 -0.32
N ASP A 206 -17.12 -12.92 -0.70
CA ASP A 206 -18.53 -12.56 -0.50
C ASP A 206 -19.46 -13.28 -1.50
N THR A 207 -18.93 -13.79 -2.61
CA THR A 207 -19.69 -14.43 -3.69
C THR A 207 -19.58 -15.96 -3.67
N ASN A 208 -18.72 -16.52 -2.79
CA ASN A 208 -18.48 -17.96 -2.69
C ASN A 208 -18.75 -18.46 -1.25
N GLU A 209 -19.90 -19.08 -1.05
CA GLU A 209 -20.38 -19.55 0.26
C GLU A 209 -19.57 -20.75 0.82
N ASP A 210 -18.72 -21.40 0.03
CA ASP A 210 -18.02 -22.63 0.40
C ASP A 210 -16.70 -22.39 1.21
N VAL A 211 -16.38 -21.15 1.56
CA VAL A 211 -15.08 -20.78 2.19
C VAL A 211 -15.24 -20.25 3.62
N SER A 212 -16.45 -20.26 4.19
CA SER A 212 -16.73 -19.77 5.55
C SER A 212 -16.43 -20.80 6.66
#